data_dc3ad2058fd6483be83fa8c1e076621e
#
_entry.id   dc3ad2058fd6483be83fa8c1e076621e
#
_cell.length_a   1.000
_cell.length_b   1.000
_cell.length_c   1.000
_cell.angle_alpha   90.00
_cell.angle_beta   90.00
_cell.angle_gamma   90.00
#
_symmetry.space_group_name_H-M   'P 1'
#
loop_
_entity.id
_entity.type
_entity.pdbx_description
1 polymer ?
#
loop_
_entity_poly.entity_id
_entity_poly.type
_entity_poly.pdbx_seq_one_letter_code
_entity_poly.pdbx_strand_id
1 'polypeptide(L)'
;MRCFRLLVVVPLVLVSAILINAVVARTAAAQNAKGKRAAAAASLTFPPKLPGGELVATDSSPTFLIAPETLGKDVAIAQTPPTVDFLYYPGQNYEGKPWSNWGDSVAAGGKYYSAIGDHLAAGRKVGDGNHGTGTGLVFEYDSQTKQLRELVNTTSVLKLPTGHYTPGKIHSRLDVGNDGKLYFATHRGSAAAANDANHYQGDWVFRCDPKTGKTDIVVQGPVPKHSIPNSVLDPERLIFYGGTAAGPDSAEQDVWFFAYDCKHNKLLYSGPNGPKRYMMFAKSTGRLYYVPGHEDSPLMRYDPQVGGAPVEIPGSIGIRAATQETPQGLIYTVSLGRGGNDPELWSFNTKNERIEKLGTAAIGSQGYIASLDADATGRYLYYIPGAHGSADRDGTPVVQFDLKTKQKKVIAFLEPFYQKKYGLTLKGTYGSALDPAGDKLYVTFNVNRGGKAWDCCGLAVIHIPAGERLP
;
A
#
# COMPACT_ATOMS: atom_id res chain seq x y z
N MET A 1 -76.49 15.96 -38.68
CA MET A 1 -76.16 16.09 -37.26
C MET A 1 -74.67 16.31 -37.18
N ARG A 2 -74.27 17.55 -36.82
CA ARG A 2 -72.82 17.94 -36.69
C ARG A 2 -72.40 17.89 -35.22
N CYS A 3 -71.41 17.13 -34.90
CA CYS A 3 -70.81 17.11 -33.57
C CYS A 3 -69.62 18.12 -33.52
N PHE A 4 -69.73 19.09 -32.67
CA PHE A 4 -68.68 20.08 -32.34
C PHE A 4 -67.64 19.36 -31.40
N ARG A 5 -66.36 19.40 -31.77
CA ARG A 5 -65.27 19.09 -30.89
C ARG A 5 -64.74 20.42 -30.28
N LEU A 6 -64.83 20.51 -28.97
CA LEU A 6 -64.23 21.59 -28.20
C LEU A 6 -62.73 21.30 -28.01
N LEU A 7 -61.85 22.14 -28.51
CA LEU A 7 -60.40 22.13 -28.23
C LEU A 7 -60.17 22.91 -26.94
N VAL A 8 -59.66 22.24 -25.90
CA VAL A 8 -59.17 22.88 -24.68
C VAL A 8 -57.68 23.16 -24.88
N VAL A 9 -57.33 24.43 -25.06
CA VAL A 9 -55.94 24.91 -25.07
C VAL A 9 -55.54 25.23 -23.61
N VAL A 10 -54.70 24.39 -23.00
CA VAL A 10 -54.08 24.65 -21.71
C VAL A 10 -52.77 25.38 -21.95
N PRO A 11 -52.46 26.49 -21.27
CA PRO A 11 -51.28 27.29 -21.55
C PRO A 11 -50.01 26.57 -21.08
N LEU A 12 -49.15 26.25 -22.05
CA LEU A 12 -47.82 25.62 -21.89
C LEU A 12 -46.74 26.56 -21.28
N VAL A 13 -47.09 27.74 -20.82
CA VAL A 13 -46.13 28.79 -20.45
C VAL A 13 -45.67 28.70 -18.98
N LEU A 14 -46.45 28.06 -18.07
CA LEU A 14 -46.07 28.02 -16.64
C LEU A 14 -45.08 26.91 -16.32
N VAL A 15 -44.98 25.85 -17.11
CA VAL A 15 -44.05 24.71 -16.81
C VAL A 15 -42.62 25.06 -17.21
N SER A 16 -42.40 25.91 -18.21
CA SER A 16 -41.05 26.31 -18.67
C SER A 16 -40.30 27.21 -17.69
N ALA A 17 -41.01 28.07 -16.94
CA ALA A 17 -40.38 29.00 -16.00
C ALA A 17 -39.87 28.28 -14.70
N ILE A 18 -40.55 27.22 -14.26
CA ILE A 18 -40.14 26.46 -13.05
C ILE A 18 -38.92 25.58 -13.36
N LEU A 19 -38.81 24.98 -14.55
CA LEU A 19 -37.67 24.20 -14.97
C LEU A 19 -36.40 25.04 -15.18
N ILE A 20 -36.52 26.26 -15.72
CA ILE A 20 -35.36 27.14 -15.91
C ILE A 20 -34.80 27.62 -14.56
N ASN A 21 -35.64 27.95 -13.58
CA ASN A 21 -35.19 28.38 -12.27
C ASN A 21 -34.54 27.25 -11.48
N ALA A 22 -34.99 26.00 -11.63
CA ALA A 22 -34.36 24.82 -10.99
C ALA A 22 -32.99 24.46 -11.59
N VAL A 23 -32.80 24.69 -12.89
CA VAL A 23 -31.53 24.47 -13.57
C VAL A 23 -30.52 25.56 -13.20
N VAL A 24 -30.95 26.83 -13.17
CA VAL A 24 -30.08 27.97 -12.77
C VAL A 24 -29.66 27.86 -11.29
N ALA A 25 -30.55 27.44 -10.38
CA ALA A 25 -30.22 27.22 -8.98
C ALA A 25 -29.26 26.06 -8.78
N ARG A 26 -29.37 24.97 -9.55
CA ARG A 26 -28.42 23.82 -9.50
C ARG A 26 -27.06 24.19 -10.09
N THR A 27 -26.97 24.98 -11.14
CA THR A 27 -25.69 25.44 -11.69
C THR A 27 -24.99 26.43 -10.78
N ALA A 28 -25.71 27.35 -10.13
CA ALA A 28 -25.14 28.27 -9.13
C ALA A 28 -24.65 27.56 -7.88
N ALA A 29 -25.38 26.54 -7.38
CA ALA A 29 -24.93 25.71 -6.26
C ALA A 29 -23.71 24.86 -6.59
N ALA A 30 -23.62 24.31 -7.81
CA ALA A 30 -22.47 23.57 -8.29
C ALA A 30 -21.23 24.44 -8.52
N GLN A 31 -21.42 25.68 -9.01
CA GLN A 31 -20.34 26.66 -9.17
C GLN A 31 -19.85 27.19 -7.81
N ASN A 32 -20.73 27.42 -6.83
CA ASN A 32 -20.35 27.80 -5.47
C ASN A 32 -19.63 26.66 -4.73
N ALA A 33 -20.02 25.40 -4.94
CA ALA A 33 -19.31 24.24 -4.39
C ALA A 33 -17.93 24.04 -5.03
N LYS A 34 -17.79 24.29 -6.35
CA LYS A 34 -16.48 24.31 -7.03
C LYS A 34 -15.60 25.47 -6.56
N GLY A 35 -16.16 26.65 -6.39
CA GLY A 35 -15.46 27.83 -5.89
C GLY A 35 -14.98 27.67 -4.45
N LYS A 36 -15.78 27.10 -3.55
CA LYS A 36 -15.38 26.79 -2.16
C LYS A 36 -14.31 25.69 -2.09
N ARG A 37 -14.38 24.66 -2.97
CA ARG A 37 -13.32 23.64 -3.06
C ARG A 37 -12.02 24.20 -3.61
N ALA A 38 -12.06 25.09 -4.60
CA ALA A 38 -10.86 25.74 -5.14
C ALA A 38 -10.21 26.70 -4.13
N ALA A 39 -11.00 27.44 -3.34
CA ALA A 39 -10.48 28.34 -2.30
C ALA A 39 -9.83 27.60 -1.13
N ALA A 40 -10.37 26.43 -0.72
CA ALA A 40 -9.76 25.61 0.33
C ALA A 40 -8.43 24.94 -0.12
N ALA A 41 -8.29 24.64 -1.42
CA ALA A 41 -7.05 24.07 -1.97
C ALA A 41 -5.90 25.10 -2.08
N ALA A 42 -6.19 26.40 -2.09
CA ALA A 42 -5.21 27.48 -2.27
C ALA A 42 -4.33 27.76 -1.04
N SER A 43 -4.57 27.09 0.10
CA SER A 43 -3.87 27.36 1.38
C SER A 43 -2.88 26.28 1.82
N LEU A 44 -2.70 25.20 1.03
CA LEU A 44 -1.74 24.14 1.40
C LEU A 44 -0.28 24.64 1.24
N THR A 45 0.50 24.46 2.28
CA THR A 45 1.94 24.74 2.26
C THR A 45 2.76 23.48 2.02
N PHE A 46 3.88 23.64 1.30
CA PHE A 46 4.86 22.57 1.08
C PHE A 46 6.26 23.06 1.46
N PRO A 47 7.11 22.20 2.08
CA PRO A 47 6.76 20.86 2.56
C PRO A 47 5.66 20.89 3.64
N PRO A 48 4.90 19.76 3.81
CA PRO A 48 3.93 19.66 4.90
C PRO A 48 4.60 19.88 6.26
N LYS A 49 3.92 20.61 7.14
CA LYS A 49 4.43 20.90 8.50
C LYS A 49 3.35 20.61 9.52
N LEU A 50 3.74 20.10 10.66
CA LEU A 50 2.91 20.04 11.86
C LEU A 50 2.76 21.45 12.47
N PRO A 51 1.71 21.70 13.24
CA PRO A 51 1.55 22.96 13.97
C PRO A 51 2.80 23.30 14.81
N GLY A 52 3.17 24.59 14.84
CA GLY A 52 4.37 25.03 15.52
C GLY A 52 5.70 24.69 14.80
N GLY A 53 5.65 24.00 13.66
CA GLY A 53 6.85 23.58 12.90
C GLY A 53 7.55 22.37 13.52
N GLU A 54 6.88 21.65 14.41
CA GLU A 54 7.37 20.40 15.01
C GLU A 54 7.67 19.35 13.94
N LEU A 55 8.69 18.52 14.16
CA LEU A 55 9.03 17.39 13.29
C LEU A 55 8.21 16.15 13.63
N VAL A 56 7.85 15.98 14.91
CA VAL A 56 7.09 14.83 15.43
C VAL A 56 6.00 15.34 16.36
N ALA A 57 4.78 14.88 16.13
CA ALA A 57 3.67 15.05 17.07
C ALA A 57 3.45 13.74 17.83
N THR A 58 3.51 13.79 19.15
CA THR A 58 3.23 12.63 20.02
C THR A 58 1.89 12.85 20.71
N ASP A 59 0.95 11.95 20.46
CA ASP A 59 -0.42 12.04 20.97
C ASP A 59 -0.88 10.74 21.65
N SER A 60 -1.66 10.90 22.70
CA SER A 60 -2.51 9.85 23.25
C SER A 60 -3.85 10.47 23.63
N SER A 61 -4.95 9.82 23.29
CA SER A 61 -6.27 10.40 23.51
C SER A 61 -7.34 9.31 23.71
N PRO A 62 -8.26 9.47 24.67
CA PRO A 62 -9.44 8.61 24.77
C PRO A 62 -10.31 8.63 23.49
N THR A 63 -10.21 9.68 22.67
CA THR A 63 -10.96 9.75 21.41
C THR A 63 -10.50 8.72 20.38
N PHE A 64 -9.31 8.14 20.51
CA PHE A 64 -8.89 6.99 19.72
C PHE A 64 -9.74 5.73 19.93
N LEU A 65 -10.53 5.69 21.01
CA LEU A 65 -11.40 4.55 21.33
C LEU A 65 -12.88 4.81 21.03
N ILE A 66 -13.20 5.92 20.36
CA ILE A 66 -14.58 6.23 19.95
C ILE A 66 -14.86 5.57 18.60
N ALA A 67 -15.73 4.55 18.63
CA ALA A 67 -16.11 3.82 17.43
C ALA A 67 -16.95 4.66 16.46
N PRO A 68 -16.73 4.54 15.14
CA PRO A 68 -17.67 5.03 14.15
C PRO A 68 -18.94 4.14 14.11
N GLU A 69 -20.03 4.67 13.56
CA GLU A 69 -21.30 3.93 13.38
C GLU A 69 -21.15 2.69 12.46
N THR A 70 -20.13 2.67 11.61
CA THR A 70 -19.86 1.57 10.69
C THR A 70 -19.26 0.34 11.35
N LEU A 71 -18.85 0.41 12.63
CA LEU A 71 -18.18 -0.70 13.32
C LEU A 71 -19.13 -1.89 13.49
N GLY A 72 -18.65 -3.09 13.10
CA GLY A 72 -19.37 -4.35 13.31
C GLY A 72 -19.61 -4.67 14.79
N LYS A 73 -20.75 -5.24 15.11
CA LYS A 73 -21.17 -5.55 16.50
C LYS A 73 -20.30 -6.61 17.18
N ASP A 74 -19.60 -7.42 16.41
CA ASP A 74 -18.71 -8.50 16.83
C ASP A 74 -17.25 -8.04 17.05
N VAL A 75 -16.99 -6.73 16.92
CA VAL A 75 -15.65 -6.15 17.03
C VAL A 75 -15.48 -5.48 18.39
N ALA A 76 -14.48 -5.93 19.14
CA ALA A 76 -14.11 -5.31 20.41
C ALA A 76 -13.30 -4.02 20.19
N ILE A 77 -13.24 -3.18 21.21
CA ILE A 77 -12.41 -1.97 21.25
C ILE A 77 -11.43 -2.13 22.40
N ALA A 78 -10.21 -1.66 22.23
CA ALA A 78 -9.19 -1.60 23.27
C ALA A 78 -9.69 -0.81 24.49
N GLN A 79 -9.17 -1.12 25.66
CA GLN A 79 -9.49 -0.41 26.89
C GLN A 79 -8.54 0.77 27.16
N THR A 80 -7.31 0.64 26.64
CA THR A 80 -6.26 1.65 26.80
C THR A 80 -5.90 2.24 25.43
N PRO A 81 -6.02 3.57 25.23
CA PRO A 81 -5.61 4.18 23.98
C PRO A 81 -4.10 4.10 23.81
N PRO A 82 -3.60 3.87 22.57
CA PRO A 82 -2.19 3.90 22.31
C PRO A 82 -1.63 5.33 22.38
N THR A 83 -0.28 5.43 22.51
CA THR A 83 0.45 6.63 22.14
C THR A 83 0.82 6.51 20.68
N VAL A 84 0.70 7.60 19.91
CA VAL A 84 1.02 7.63 18.48
C VAL A 84 1.98 8.80 18.22
N ASP A 85 3.14 8.49 17.63
CA ASP A 85 4.02 9.51 17.05
C ASP A 85 3.65 9.67 15.57
N PHE A 86 3.43 10.90 15.12
CA PHE A 86 3.13 11.21 13.73
C PHE A 86 4.17 12.16 13.14
N LEU A 87 4.67 11.85 11.93
CA LEU A 87 5.67 12.62 11.19
C LEU A 87 5.29 12.70 9.72
N TYR A 88 5.56 13.85 9.08
CA TYR A 88 5.56 13.90 7.62
C TYR A 88 6.88 13.41 7.04
N TYR A 89 6.81 12.78 5.87
CA TYR A 89 8.00 12.41 5.10
C TYR A 89 8.70 13.68 4.59
N PRO A 90 10.02 13.81 4.78
CA PRO A 90 10.75 14.98 4.32
C PRO A 90 10.92 15.01 2.79
N GLY A 91 11.18 16.20 2.24
CA GLY A 91 11.47 16.38 0.81
C GLY A 91 10.26 16.63 -0.08
N GLN A 92 9.05 16.48 0.43
CA GLN A 92 7.82 16.76 -0.31
C GLN A 92 7.59 18.28 -0.36
N ASN A 93 8.03 18.93 -1.43
CA ASN A 93 8.12 20.39 -1.53
C ASN A 93 7.21 21.00 -2.61
N TYR A 94 6.26 20.24 -3.17
CA TYR A 94 5.27 20.72 -4.15
C TYR A 94 3.91 20.03 -3.99
N GLU A 95 2.85 20.69 -4.48
CA GLU A 95 1.48 20.20 -4.43
C GLU A 95 1.23 19.13 -5.50
N GLY A 96 0.47 18.09 -5.14
CA GLY A 96 -0.04 17.13 -6.10
C GLY A 96 -0.21 15.73 -5.54
N LYS A 97 -0.57 14.80 -6.41
CA LYS A 97 -0.78 13.39 -6.15
C LYS A 97 0.47 12.48 -6.37
N PRO A 98 1.69 13.02 -6.51
CA PRO A 98 2.83 12.18 -6.83
C PRO A 98 3.32 11.38 -5.65
N TRP A 99 3.28 11.97 -4.44
CA TRP A 99 3.80 11.32 -3.24
C TRP A 99 2.77 10.36 -2.66
N SER A 100 3.10 9.06 -2.69
CA SER A 100 2.22 8.01 -2.18
C SER A 100 3.00 6.75 -1.81
N ASN A 101 2.50 6.05 -0.79
CA ASN A 101 2.94 4.71 -0.42
C ASN A 101 2.17 3.67 -1.24
N TRP A 102 2.88 2.70 -1.83
CA TRP A 102 2.32 1.62 -2.63
C TRP A 102 2.91 0.25 -2.32
N GLY A 103 4.10 0.21 -1.74
CA GLY A 103 4.81 -1.01 -1.39
C GLY A 103 4.78 -1.30 0.10
N ASP A 104 4.99 -2.55 0.45
CA ASP A 104 5.09 -2.96 1.84
C ASP A 104 6.43 -2.58 2.45
N SER A 105 6.45 -2.50 3.76
CA SER A 105 7.55 -1.97 4.57
C SER A 105 8.19 -3.07 5.41
N VAL A 106 9.31 -2.77 6.06
CA VAL A 106 9.98 -3.71 6.96
C VAL A 106 10.53 -3.01 8.19
N ALA A 107 10.41 -3.66 9.36
CA ALA A 107 11.08 -3.26 10.60
C ALA A 107 12.23 -4.23 10.90
N ALA A 108 13.43 -3.69 11.06
CA ALA A 108 14.62 -4.49 11.35
C ALA A 108 15.68 -3.65 12.10
N GLY A 109 16.35 -4.26 13.09
CA GLY A 109 17.46 -3.62 13.80
C GLY A 109 17.10 -2.31 14.52
N GLY A 110 15.86 -2.17 15.01
CA GLY A 110 15.36 -0.94 15.64
C GLY A 110 15.02 0.19 14.65
N LYS A 111 15.02 -0.11 13.37
CA LYS A 111 14.69 0.82 12.28
C LYS A 111 13.44 0.34 11.54
N TYR A 112 12.73 1.29 10.94
CA TYR A 112 11.65 1.03 10.01
C TYR A 112 12.03 1.58 8.63
N TYR A 113 11.85 0.77 7.61
CA TYR A 113 12.11 1.12 6.22
C TYR A 113 10.82 1.12 5.42
N SER A 114 10.60 2.20 4.68
CA SER A 114 9.39 2.39 3.88
C SER A 114 9.68 2.95 2.50
N ALA A 115 8.80 2.67 1.55
CA ALA A 115 8.91 3.14 0.18
C ALA A 115 7.84 4.19 -0.14
N ILE A 116 8.28 5.28 -0.75
CA ILE A 116 7.43 6.36 -1.25
C ILE A 116 7.63 6.49 -2.75
N GLY A 117 6.54 6.67 -3.50
CA GLY A 117 6.59 7.02 -4.91
C GLY A 117 6.41 8.52 -5.11
N ASP A 118 7.26 9.12 -5.89
CA ASP A 118 7.03 10.41 -6.53
C ASP A 118 6.81 10.18 -8.02
N HIS A 119 5.55 10.14 -8.44
CA HIS A 119 5.18 9.73 -9.79
C HIS A 119 5.49 10.78 -10.86
N LEU A 120 5.80 12.01 -10.47
CA LEU A 120 5.99 13.12 -11.42
C LEU A 120 7.40 13.70 -11.42
N ALA A 121 8.22 13.46 -10.40
CA ALA A 121 9.45 14.17 -10.09
C ALA A 121 9.24 15.69 -9.84
N ALA A 122 10.16 16.30 -9.08
CA ALA A 122 10.07 17.73 -8.74
C ALA A 122 10.02 18.61 -10.00
N GLY A 123 9.11 19.57 -10.03
CA GLY A 123 8.98 20.58 -11.09
C GLY A 123 8.07 20.19 -12.26
N ARG A 124 7.42 19.04 -12.25
CA ARG A 124 6.45 18.65 -13.29
C ARG A 124 5.01 18.87 -12.86
N LYS A 125 4.19 19.28 -13.81
CA LYS A 125 2.74 19.44 -13.63
C LYS A 125 2.00 18.17 -14.06
N VAL A 126 0.94 17.82 -13.32
CA VAL A 126 0.01 16.77 -13.76
C VAL A 126 -0.62 17.23 -15.09
N GLY A 127 -0.48 16.43 -16.14
CA GLY A 127 -1.09 16.69 -17.44
C GLY A 127 -0.19 17.35 -18.48
N ASP A 128 1.11 17.54 -18.22
CA ASP A 128 2.08 18.06 -19.21
C ASP A 128 2.50 17.02 -20.28
N GLY A 129 1.84 15.86 -20.29
CA GLY A 129 2.08 14.79 -21.27
C GLY A 129 3.36 13.98 -21.04
N ASN A 130 4.21 14.39 -20.12
CA ASN A 130 5.47 13.69 -19.86
C ASN A 130 5.35 12.81 -18.60
N HIS A 131 4.68 11.68 -18.75
CA HIS A 131 4.39 10.74 -17.68
C HIS A 131 5.56 9.77 -17.35
N GLY A 132 6.72 9.99 -17.93
CA GLY A 132 7.84 9.03 -17.92
C GLY A 132 8.86 9.19 -16.82
N THR A 133 8.74 10.24 -16.00
CA THR A 133 9.77 10.54 -15.02
C THR A 133 9.14 10.69 -13.66
N GLY A 134 9.30 9.68 -12.89
CA GLY A 134 9.05 9.70 -11.46
C GLY A 134 10.34 9.36 -10.72
N THR A 135 10.23 9.18 -9.41
CA THR A 135 11.29 8.60 -8.61
C THR A 135 10.72 7.71 -7.52
N GLY A 136 11.35 6.56 -7.31
CA GLY A 136 11.10 5.71 -6.14
C GLY A 136 12.06 6.15 -5.01
N LEU A 137 11.53 6.33 -3.83
CA LEU A 137 12.28 6.75 -2.65
C LEU A 137 12.19 5.68 -1.57
N VAL A 138 13.29 5.43 -0.85
CA VAL A 138 13.29 4.62 0.38
C VAL A 138 13.69 5.52 1.53
N PHE A 139 12.94 5.42 2.61
CA PHE A 139 13.18 6.15 3.85
C PHE A 139 13.52 5.20 4.99
N GLU A 140 14.36 5.66 5.90
CA GLU A 140 14.68 5.02 7.17
C GLU A 140 14.16 5.88 8.32
N TYR A 141 13.39 5.26 9.21
CA TYR A 141 13.01 5.85 10.49
C TYR A 141 13.76 5.16 11.63
N ASP A 142 14.37 5.95 12.50
CA ASP A 142 15.01 5.49 13.71
C ASP A 142 14.06 5.66 14.91
N SER A 143 13.66 4.55 15.52
CA SER A 143 12.70 4.58 16.63
C SER A 143 13.28 5.15 17.94
N GLN A 144 14.59 5.23 18.08
CA GLN A 144 15.24 5.79 19.25
C GLN A 144 15.35 7.30 19.18
N THR A 145 15.77 7.82 18.01
CA THR A 145 15.97 9.28 17.80
C THR A 145 14.72 9.95 17.22
N LYS A 146 13.72 9.17 16.79
CA LYS A 146 12.52 9.61 16.07
C LYS A 146 12.83 10.39 14.78
N GLN A 147 13.97 10.11 14.17
CA GLN A 147 14.38 10.75 12.92
C GLN A 147 13.97 9.93 11.72
N LEU A 148 13.42 10.63 10.71
CA LEU A 148 13.05 10.07 9.41
C LEU A 148 13.93 10.71 8.35
N ARG A 149 14.71 9.90 7.60
CA ARG A 149 15.61 10.35 6.56
C ARG A 149 15.40 9.62 5.24
N GLU A 150 15.63 10.30 4.12
CA GLU A 150 15.77 9.67 2.81
C GLU A 150 17.04 8.81 2.81
N LEU A 151 16.90 7.55 2.46
CA LEU A 151 17.99 6.59 2.35
C LEU A 151 18.39 6.35 0.90
N VAL A 152 17.39 6.21 0.01
CA VAL A 152 17.59 5.97 -1.43
C VAL A 152 16.69 6.88 -2.25
N ASN A 153 17.29 7.47 -3.28
CA ASN A 153 16.60 8.11 -4.39
C ASN A 153 16.98 7.38 -5.69
N THR A 154 16.04 6.63 -6.27
CA THR A 154 16.33 5.77 -7.42
C THR A 154 16.79 6.54 -8.64
N THR A 155 16.27 7.73 -8.87
CA THR A 155 16.70 8.58 -10.00
C THR A 155 18.16 9.04 -9.84
N SER A 156 18.55 9.38 -8.61
CA SER A 156 19.93 9.75 -8.30
C SER A 156 20.91 8.57 -8.44
N VAL A 157 20.47 7.36 -8.20
CA VAL A 157 21.26 6.14 -8.39
C VAL A 157 21.39 5.79 -9.87
N LEU A 158 20.28 5.86 -10.63
CA LEU A 158 20.21 5.46 -12.05
C LEU A 158 20.95 6.42 -12.96
N LYS A 159 20.91 7.73 -12.71
CA LYS A 159 21.58 8.78 -13.51
C LYS A 159 21.32 8.66 -15.01
N LEU A 160 20.10 8.32 -15.40
CA LEU A 160 19.72 8.14 -16.79
C LEU A 160 19.67 9.48 -17.54
N PRO A 161 19.93 9.49 -18.87
CA PRO A 161 19.82 10.69 -19.69
C PRO A 161 18.41 11.30 -19.63
N THR A 162 18.32 12.60 -19.90
CA THR A 162 17.03 13.30 -20.03
C THR A 162 16.18 12.64 -21.13
N GLY A 163 14.88 12.47 -20.86
CA GLY A 163 13.96 11.81 -21.79
C GLY A 163 13.85 10.29 -21.61
N HIS A 164 14.76 9.69 -20.86
CA HIS A 164 14.64 8.27 -20.52
C HIS A 164 13.58 8.05 -19.42
N TYR A 165 12.97 6.89 -19.46
CA TYR A 165 12.09 6.42 -18.40
C TYR A 165 12.83 6.35 -17.08
N THR A 166 12.18 6.85 -16.01
CA THR A 166 12.58 6.61 -14.63
C THR A 166 11.41 6.04 -13.82
N PRO A 167 11.65 5.15 -12.85
CA PRO A 167 10.59 4.51 -12.10
C PRO A 167 9.90 5.50 -11.16
N GLY A 168 8.57 5.56 -11.20
CA GLY A 168 7.79 6.50 -10.39
C GLY A 168 7.41 6.00 -9.01
N LYS A 169 7.73 4.75 -8.66
CA LYS A 169 7.44 4.18 -7.34
C LYS A 169 8.18 2.87 -7.09
N ILE A 170 8.21 2.49 -5.82
CA ILE A 170 8.47 1.15 -5.35
C ILE A 170 7.13 0.58 -4.90
N HIS A 171 6.65 -0.47 -5.55
CA HIS A 171 5.38 -1.13 -5.24
C HIS A 171 5.63 -2.52 -4.65
N SER A 172 6.84 -3.01 -4.82
CA SER A 172 7.34 -4.25 -4.24
C SER A 172 7.54 -4.10 -2.73
N ARG A 173 7.71 -5.22 -2.06
CA ARG A 173 8.11 -5.26 -0.66
C ARG A 173 9.56 -4.79 -0.49
N LEU A 174 9.85 -4.17 0.65
CA LEU A 174 11.21 -3.99 1.14
C LEU A 174 11.57 -5.20 2.00
N ASP A 175 12.67 -5.86 1.70
CA ASP A 175 13.17 -6.99 2.47
C ASP A 175 14.62 -6.76 2.91
N VAL A 176 15.00 -7.33 4.07
CA VAL A 176 16.37 -7.31 4.59
C VAL A 176 16.99 -8.68 4.40
N GLY A 177 18.10 -8.74 3.68
CA GLY A 177 18.91 -9.96 3.55
C GLY A 177 19.73 -10.25 4.80
N ASN A 178 20.17 -11.51 4.97
CA ASN A 178 21.09 -11.87 6.06
C ASN A 178 22.46 -11.21 5.92
N ASP A 179 22.76 -10.58 4.77
CA ASP A 179 23.92 -9.71 4.56
C ASP A 179 23.71 -8.29 5.13
N GLY A 180 22.56 -8.04 5.75
CA GLY A 180 22.19 -6.76 6.37
C GLY A 180 21.78 -5.67 5.39
N LYS A 181 21.61 -5.99 4.10
CA LYS A 181 21.21 -5.03 3.08
C LYS A 181 19.71 -5.08 2.81
N LEU A 182 19.17 -3.94 2.37
CA LEU A 182 17.81 -3.83 1.86
C LEU A 182 17.76 -4.23 0.38
N TYR A 183 16.74 -5.00 0.01
CA TYR A 183 16.44 -5.40 -1.36
C TYR A 183 15.04 -4.94 -1.73
N PHE A 184 14.89 -4.39 -2.93
CA PHE A 184 13.62 -3.88 -3.42
C PHE A 184 13.64 -3.76 -4.95
N ALA A 185 12.46 -3.66 -5.55
CA ALA A 185 12.32 -3.43 -6.97
C ALA A 185 11.45 -2.21 -7.25
N THR A 186 11.68 -1.60 -8.39
CA THR A 186 10.89 -0.46 -8.84
C THR A 186 9.68 -0.88 -9.68
N HIS A 187 8.76 0.07 -9.78
CA HIS A 187 7.57 -0.05 -10.61
C HIS A 187 7.25 1.29 -11.27
N ARG A 188 6.65 1.23 -12.45
CA ARG A 188 6.25 2.42 -13.20
C ARG A 188 5.29 3.30 -12.40
N GLY A 189 5.46 4.61 -12.49
CA GLY A 189 4.50 5.59 -12.00
C GLY A 189 3.24 5.63 -12.87
N SER A 190 3.45 5.63 -14.19
CA SER A 190 2.40 5.54 -15.22
C SER A 190 2.68 4.41 -16.19
N ALA A 191 1.65 3.62 -16.56
CA ALA A 191 1.79 2.58 -17.56
C ALA A 191 2.19 3.14 -18.94
N ALA A 192 1.65 4.30 -19.30
CA ALA A 192 1.96 4.96 -20.58
C ALA A 192 3.42 5.42 -20.71
N ALA A 193 4.15 5.51 -19.59
CA ALA A 193 5.54 5.93 -19.58
C ALA A 193 6.54 4.79 -19.90
N ALA A 194 6.15 3.56 -19.65
CA ALA A 194 7.01 2.37 -19.77
C ALA A 194 6.99 1.84 -21.22
N ASN A 195 7.46 2.65 -22.17
CA ASN A 195 7.42 2.38 -23.61
C ASN A 195 8.78 2.60 -24.30
N ASP A 196 8.90 2.18 -25.54
CA ASP A 196 10.14 2.28 -26.34
C ASP A 196 10.55 3.72 -26.64
N ALA A 197 9.59 4.63 -26.79
CA ALA A 197 9.90 6.05 -27.01
C ALA A 197 10.62 6.69 -25.81
N ASN A 198 10.41 6.14 -24.62
CA ASN A 198 11.09 6.53 -23.38
C ASN A 198 12.27 5.59 -23.04
N HIS A 199 12.74 4.77 -23.99
CA HIS A 199 13.84 3.82 -23.80
C HIS A 199 13.64 2.82 -22.67
N TYR A 200 12.38 2.38 -22.43
CA TYR A 200 12.06 1.46 -21.36
C TYR A 200 12.54 0.03 -21.66
N GLN A 201 13.43 -0.50 -20.83
CA GLN A 201 13.95 -1.86 -20.93
C GLN A 201 13.47 -2.80 -19.82
N GLY A 202 12.61 -2.32 -18.94
CA GLY A 202 12.17 -2.99 -17.71
C GLY A 202 12.65 -2.26 -16.47
N ASP A 203 11.99 -2.56 -15.35
CA ASP A 203 12.32 -1.98 -14.05
C ASP A 203 13.53 -2.69 -13.40
N TRP A 204 14.01 -2.13 -12.30
CA TRP A 204 15.25 -2.52 -11.65
C TRP A 204 15.01 -3.22 -10.32
N VAL A 205 15.91 -4.15 -9.97
CA VAL A 205 16.12 -4.65 -8.61
C VAL A 205 17.35 -3.95 -8.05
N PHE A 206 17.20 -3.42 -6.84
CA PHE A 206 18.25 -2.71 -6.11
C PHE A 206 18.65 -3.43 -4.84
N ARG A 207 19.87 -3.13 -4.40
CA ARG A 207 20.40 -3.53 -3.11
C ARG A 207 21.02 -2.31 -2.44
N CYS A 208 20.61 -1.98 -1.22
CA CYS A 208 21.09 -0.84 -0.45
C CYS A 208 21.71 -1.28 0.88
N ASP A 209 22.89 -0.80 1.19
CA ASP A 209 23.46 -0.88 2.55
C ASP A 209 22.89 0.27 3.39
N PRO A 210 22.01 0.00 4.38
CA PRO A 210 21.35 1.04 5.15
C PRO A 210 22.31 1.83 6.06
N LYS A 211 23.50 1.29 6.38
CA LYS A 211 24.50 1.97 7.20
C LYS A 211 25.19 3.09 6.44
N THR A 212 25.48 2.86 5.18
CA THR A 212 26.25 3.80 4.32
C THR A 212 25.36 4.54 3.32
N GLY A 213 24.15 4.05 3.04
CA GLY A 213 23.28 4.53 1.96
C GLY A 213 23.76 4.09 0.57
N LYS A 214 24.88 3.35 0.47
CA LYS A 214 25.35 2.86 -0.82
C LYS A 214 24.34 1.93 -1.45
N THR A 215 23.90 2.29 -2.66
CA THR A 215 22.89 1.54 -3.40
C THR A 215 23.47 1.06 -4.74
N ASP A 216 23.37 -0.24 -4.96
CA ASP A 216 23.80 -0.90 -6.20
C ASP A 216 22.57 -1.39 -6.99
N ILE A 217 22.66 -1.35 -8.32
CA ILE A 217 21.72 -2.02 -9.22
C ILE A 217 22.11 -3.50 -9.26
N VAL A 218 21.19 -4.39 -8.94
CA VAL A 218 21.38 -5.85 -9.02
C VAL A 218 21.12 -6.31 -10.45
N VAL A 219 19.96 -5.93 -11.00
CA VAL A 219 19.59 -6.25 -12.39
C VAL A 219 18.55 -5.25 -12.89
N GLN A 220 18.58 -4.97 -14.20
CA GLN A 220 17.52 -4.28 -14.92
C GLN A 220 16.77 -5.28 -15.81
N GLY A 221 15.45 -5.23 -15.82
CA GLY A 221 14.59 -6.01 -16.69
C GLY A 221 14.83 -7.51 -16.58
N PRO A 222 14.76 -8.14 -15.41
CA PRO A 222 14.86 -9.60 -15.30
C PRO A 222 13.84 -10.31 -16.19
N VAL A 223 12.73 -9.65 -16.47
CA VAL A 223 11.83 -9.90 -17.59
C VAL A 223 11.81 -8.63 -18.44
N PRO A 224 12.24 -8.68 -19.73
CA PRO A 224 12.37 -7.50 -20.56
C PRO A 224 11.07 -6.71 -20.69
N LYS A 225 11.17 -5.37 -20.60
CA LYS A 225 10.04 -4.42 -20.70
C LYS A 225 8.89 -4.69 -19.72
N HIS A 226 9.19 -5.31 -18.57
CA HIS A 226 8.25 -5.49 -17.47
C HIS A 226 8.64 -4.64 -16.25
N SER A 227 7.66 -4.11 -15.55
CA SER A 227 7.83 -3.53 -14.22
C SER A 227 7.57 -4.58 -13.14
N ILE A 228 8.04 -4.31 -11.91
CA ILE A 228 8.03 -5.30 -10.81
C ILE A 228 7.14 -4.80 -9.67
N PRO A 229 5.81 -5.07 -9.72
CA PRO A 229 4.85 -4.59 -8.71
C PRO A 229 4.88 -5.37 -7.39
N ASN A 230 5.43 -6.57 -7.36
CA ASN A 230 5.49 -7.36 -6.14
C ASN A 230 6.78 -8.20 -6.09
N SER A 231 7.28 -8.41 -4.89
CA SER A 231 8.48 -9.20 -4.65
C SER A 231 8.53 -9.76 -3.24
N VAL A 232 9.41 -10.72 -3.03
CA VAL A 232 9.88 -11.18 -1.73
C VAL A 232 11.31 -11.71 -1.88
N LEU A 233 12.12 -11.56 -0.83
CA LEU A 233 13.49 -12.05 -0.78
C LEU A 233 13.59 -13.34 0.05
N ASP A 234 14.35 -14.31 -0.43
CA ASP A 234 15.00 -15.32 0.43
C ASP A 234 16.20 -14.64 1.11
N PRO A 235 16.11 -14.32 2.40
CA PRO A 235 17.15 -13.54 3.05
C PRO A 235 18.46 -14.33 3.28
N GLU A 236 18.41 -15.65 3.27
CA GLU A 236 19.55 -16.51 3.49
C GLU A 236 20.35 -16.75 2.20
N ARG A 237 19.62 -17.11 1.12
CA ARG A 237 20.23 -17.40 -0.18
C ARG A 237 20.41 -16.15 -1.03
N LEU A 238 19.79 -15.03 -0.65
CA LEU A 238 19.72 -13.77 -1.41
C LEU A 238 19.11 -13.98 -2.79
N ILE A 239 18.04 -14.79 -2.87
CA ILE A 239 17.26 -14.97 -4.08
C ILE A 239 16.07 -14.00 -4.05
N PHE A 240 16.03 -13.13 -5.05
CA PHE A 240 14.93 -12.18 -5.22
C PHE A 240 13.87 -12.76 -6.13
N TYR A 241 12.66 -12.90 -5.62
CA TYR A 241 11.51 -13.37 -6.37
C TYR A 241 10.62 -12.20 -6.74
N GLY A 242 10.15 -12.16 -7.97
CA GLY A 242 9.28 -11.08 -8.42
C GLY A 242 8.15 -11.53 -9.33
N GLY A 243 7.02 -10.88 -9.18
CA GLY A 243 5.93 -10.87 -10.13
C GLY A 243 5.97 -9.60 -10.95
N THR A 244 5.57 -9.67 -12.23
CA THR A 244 5.77 -8.59 -13.17
C THR A 244 4.48 -7.97 -13.70
N ALA A 245 4.60 -6.84 -14.38
CA ALA A 245 3.52 -6.23 -15.15
C ALA A 245 4.10 -5.67 -16.46
N ALA A 246 3.59 -6.15 -17.57
CA ALA A 246 4.07 -5.79 -18.90
C ALA A 246 3.97 -4.28 -19.19
N GLY A 247 4.97 -3.73 -19.84
CA GLY A 247 4.88 -2.43 -20.51
C GLY A 247 4.09 -2.56 -21.82
N PRO A 248 3.59 -1.44 -22.39
CA PRO A 248 2.78 -1.48 -23.61
C PRO A 248 3.51 -2.08 -24.81
N ASP A 249 4.83 -1.93 -24.87
CA ASP A 249 5.66 -2.42 -25.99
C ASP A 249 6.40 -3.73 -25.64
N SER A 250 5.97 -4.43 -24.60
CA SER A 250 6.48 -5.78 -24.33
C SER A 250 5.88 -6.79 -25.30
N ALA A 251 6.70 -7.71 -25.78
CA ALA A 251 6.25 -8.84 -26.58
C ALA A 251 5.35 -9.79 -25.77
N GLU A 252 5.62 -9.89 -24.47
CA GLU A 252 4.90 -10.72 -23.52
C GLU A 252 3.96 -9.86 -22.68
N GLN A 253 2.65 -10.04 -22.81
CA GLN A 253 1.65 -9.24 -22.11
C GLN A 253 1.16 -9.89 -20.80
N ASP A 254 1.54 -11.13 -20.54
CA ASP A 254 1.17 -11.85 -19.32
C ASP A 254 1.93 -11.36 -18.10
N VAL A 255 1.42 -11.72 -16.92
CA VAL A 255 2.16 -11.59 -15.68
C VAL A 255 3.19 -12.70 -15.60
N TRP A 256 4.46 -12.35 -15.47
CA TRP A 256 5.55 -13.30 -15.34
C TRP A 256 6.01 -13.41 -13.89
N PHE A 257 6.51 -14.59 -13.54
CA PHE A 257 7.28 -14.85 -12.34
C PHE A 257 8.75 -14.96 -12.71
N PHE A 258 9.64 -14.42 -11.86
CA PHE A 258 11.08 -14.64 -11.98
C PHE A 258 11.71 -14.90 -10.61
N ALA A 259 12.83 -15.64 -10.61
CA ALA A 259 13.71 -15.88 -9.49
C ALA A 259 15.13 -15.47 -9.89
N TYR A 260 15.75 -14.56 -9.14
CA TYR A 260 17.07 -14.01 -9.44
C TYR A 260 18.02 -14.16 -8.24
N ASP A 261 19.15 -14.83 -8.44
CA ASP A 261 20.21 -14.96 -7.45
C ASP A 261 21.04 -13.66 -7.42
N CYS A 262 20.80 -12.84 -6.39
CA CYS A 262 21.47 -11.55 -6.21
C CYS A 262 22.95 -11.69 -5.79
N LYS A 263 23.34 -12.86 -5.27
CA LYS A 263 24.71 -13.12 -4.85
C LYS A 263 25.61 -13.44 -6.05
N HIS A 264 25.09 -14.21 -7.01
CA HIS A 264 25.84 -14.66 -8.18
C HIS A 264 25.43 -13.93 -9.47
N ASN A 265 24.52 -12.93 -9.38
CA ASN A 265 23.97 -12.18 -10.51
C ASN A 265 23.43 -13.11 -11.61
N LYS A 266 22.57 -14.05 -11.24
CA LYS A 266 22.07 -15.08 -12.15
C LYS A 266 20.55 -15.17 -12.12
N LEU A 267 19.93 -15.11 -13.30
CA LEU A 267 18.53 -15.46 -13.47
C LEU A 267 18.40 -16.98 -13.32
N LEU A 268 17.65 -17.43 -12.31
CA LEU A 268 17.42 -18.86 -12.05
C LEU A 268 16.21 -19.38 -12.83
N TYR A 269 15.17 -18.55 -12.92
CA TYR A 269 13.95 -18.86 -13.64
C TYR A 269 13.22 -17.57 -14.07
N SER A 270 12.57 -17.60 -15.22
CA SER A 270 11.50 -16.65 -15.59
C SER A 270 10.49 -17.35 -16.49
N GLY A 271 9.20 -17.04 -16.30
CA GLY A 271 8.11 -17.63 -17.08
C GLY A 271 6.75 -17.02 -16.78
N PRO A 272 5.73 -17.33 -17.61
CA PRO A 272 4.38 -16.84 -17.46
C PRO A 272 3.68 -17.39 -16.20
N ASN A 273 2.41 -17.02 -16.01
CA ASN A 273 1.61 -17.37 -14.83
C ASN A 273 2.21 -16.90 -13.50
N GLY A 274 2.74 -15.70 -13.48
CA GLY A 274 3.32 -15.09 -12.29
C GLY A 274 2.29 -14.55 -11.32
N PRO A 275 2.73 -14.16 -10.10
CA PRO A 275 1.87 -13.62 -9.07
C PRO A 275 1.36 -12.22 -9.43
N LYS A 276 0.04 -12.01 -9.41
CA LYS A 276 -0.57 -10.68 -9.61
C LYS A 276 -0.52 -9.80 -8.38
N ARG A 277 -0.35 -10.41 -7.19
CA ARG A 277 -0.40 -9.69 -5.92
C ARG A 277 0.80 -10.08 -5.06
N TYR A 278 0.57 -10.60 -3.90
CA TYR A 278 1.60 -10.95 -2.95
C TYR A 278 2.13 -12.38 -3.16
N MET A 279 3.24 -12.69 -2.48
CA MET A 279 3.85 -14.02 -2.42
C MET A 279 4.13 -14.40 -0.98
N MET A 280 4.14 -15.69 -0.67
CA MET A 280 4.52 -16.25 0.61
C MET A 280 5.89 -16.90 0.48
N PHE A 281 6.86 -16.46 1.27
CA PHE A 281 8.16 -17.11 1.37
C PHE A 281 8.26 -17.91 2.67
N ALA A 282 8.41 -19.23 2.53
CA ALA A 282 8.61 -20.16 3.65
C ALA A 282 10.10 -20.24 3.99
N LYS A 283 10.55 -19.44 4.95
CA LYS A 283 11.94 -19.35 5.38
C LYS A 283 12.48 -20.69 5.85
N SER A 284 11.65 -21.49 6.55
CA SER A 284 12.03 -22.80 7.10
C SER A 284 12.32 -23.86 6.03
N THR A 285 11.72 -23.73 4.84
CA THR A 285 11.89 -24.70 3.73
C THR A 285 12.62 -24.10 2.52
N GLY A 286 12.74 -22.77 2.45
CA GLY A 286 13.29 -22.04 1.31
C GLY A 286 12.38 -22.03 0.09
N ARG A 287 11.11 -22.41 0.24
CA ARG A 287 10.12 -22.47 -0.85
C ARG A 287 9.31 -21.20 -0.94
N LEU A 288 8.93 -20.88 -2.15
CA LEU A 288 8.05 -19.76 -2.46
C LEU A 288 6.68 -20.28 -2.90
N TYR A 289 5.62 -19.56 -2.49
CA TYR A 289 4.24 -19.88 -2.86
C TYR A 289 3.51 -18.62 -3.34
N TYR A 290 2.67 -18.75 -4.37
CA TYR A 290 1.89 -17.65 -4.91
C TYR A 290 0.66 -18.13 -5.70
N VAL A 291 -0.26 -17.21 -5.94
CA VAL A 291 -1.44 -17.44 -6.77
C VAL A 291 -1.30 -16.65 -8.08
N PRO A 292 -1.34 -17.31 -9.26
CA PRO A 292 -1.03 -16.67 -10.54
C PRO A 292 -2.16 -15.85 -11.15
N GLY A 293 -3.29 -15.80 -10.62
CA GLY A 293 -4.42 -15.12 -11.25
C GLY A 293 -5.36 -14.46 -10.26
N HIS A 294 -6.59 -14.90 -10.25
CA HIS A 294 -7.58 -14.61 -9.24
C HIS A 294 -7.33 -15.49 -8.01
N GLU A 295 -7.96 -15.12 -6.88
CA GLU A 295 -7.82 -15.84 -5.62
C GLU A 295 -8.31 -17.31 -5.67
N ASP A 296 -9.11 -17.66 -6.70
CA ASP A 296 -9.57 -19.03 -6.96
C ASP A 296 -8.59 -19.86 -7.81
N SER A 297 -7.51 -19.24 -8.27
CA SER A 297 -6.49 -19.96 -9.04
C SER A 297 -5.71 -20.91 -8.15
N PRO A 298 -5.16 -22.01 -8.72
CA PRO A 298 -4.34 -22.95 -7.97
C PRO A 298 -3.15 -22.28 -7.29
N LEU A 299 -2.75 -22.80 -6.14
CA LEU A 299 -1.55 -22.37 -5.45
C LEU A 299 -0.32 -22.94 -6.16
N MET A 300 0.62 -22.08 -6.52
CA MET A 300 1.89 -22.45 -7.14
C MET A 300 2.99 -22.50 -6.08
N ARG A 301 3.90 -23.48 -6.23
CA ARG A 301 5.12 -23.60 -5.42
C ARG A 301 6.35 -23.56 -6.31
N TYR A 302 7.32 -22.75 -5.94
CA TYR A 302 8.67 -22.74 -6.50
C TYR A 302 9.69 -23.19 -5.46
N ASP A 303 10.51 -24.16 -5.80
CA ASP A 303 11.61 -24.66 -4.95
C ASP A 303 12.95 -24.36 -5.66
N PRO A 304 13.75 -23.39 -5.18
CA PRO A 304 15.00 -23.02 -5.83
C PRO A 304 16.08 -24.12 -5.79
N GLN A 305 15.94 -25.10 -4.89
CA GLN A 305 16.87 -26.24 -4.81
C GLN A 305 16.59 -27.28 -5.91
N VAL A 306 15.34 -27.40 -6.32
CA VAL A 306 14.91 -28.26 -7.43
C VAL A 306 15.14 -27.57 -8.78
N GLY A 307 14.87 -26.24 -8.83
CA GLY A 307 14.88 -25.47 -10.05
C GLY A 307 13.71 -25.82 -10.99
N GLY A 308 13.79 -25.34 -12.22
CA GLY A 308 12.75 -25.53 -13.21
C GLY A 308 11.55 -24.59 -13.02
N ALA A 309 10.39 -24.93 -13.59
CA ALA A 309 9.17 -24.16 -13.49
C ALA A 309 8.47 -24.37 -12.14
N PRO A 310 7.72 -23.37 -11.64
CA PRO A 310 6.82 -23.56 -10.50
C PRO A 310 5.80 -24.68 -10.77
N VAL A 311 5.46 -25.41 -9.73
CA VAL A 311 4.51 -26.52 -9.80
C VAL A 311 3.21 -26.15 -9.05
N GLU A 312 2.08 -26.60 -9.60
CA GLU A 312 0.79 -26.49 -8.93
C GLU A 312 0.74 -27.45 -7.74
N ILE A 313 0.19 -26.98 -6.62
CA ILE A 313 -0.08 -27.78 -5.43
C ILE A 313 -1.56 -27.69 -5.04
N PRO A 314 -2.10 -28.71 -4.35
CA PRO A 314 -3.51 -28.71 -3.95
C PRO A 314 -3.85 -27.56 -3.02
N GLY A 315 -5.04 -26.98 -3.21
CA GLY A 315 -5.61 -25.94 -2.36
C GLY A 315 -5.69 -24.58 -3.03
N SER A 316 -6.50 -23.72 -2.45
CA SER A 316 -6.70 -22.32 -2.84
C SER A 316 -6.60 -21.44 -1.62
N ILE A 317 -5.97 -20.28 -1.75
CA ILE A 317 -5.75 -19.32 -0.68
C ILE A 317 -5.74 -17.90 -1.25
N GLY A 318 -6.42 -16.98 -0.57
CA GLY A 318 -6.37 -15.57 -0.96
C GLY A 318 -5.07 -14.91 -0.45
N ILE A 319 -4.31 -14.30 -1.36
CA ILE A 319 -3.05 -13.63 -1.02
C ILE A 319 -3.05 -12.20 -1.54
N ARG A 320 -3.73 -11.28 -0.83
CA ARG A 320 -3.60 -9.83 -1.08
C ARG A 320 -2.45 -9.23 -0.28
N ALA A 321 -2.25 -9.70 0.95
CA ALA A 321 -1.08 -9.45 1.78
C ALA A 321 -0.73 -10.73 2.53
N ALA A 322 0.52 -10.85 2.96
CA ALA A 322 1.02 -11.99 3.70
C ALA A 322 2.03 -11.55 4.76
N THR A 323 2.00 -12.20 5.92
CA THR A 323 3.03 -12.02 6.96
C THR A 323 4.34 -12.68 6.53
N GLN A 324 5.40 -12.42 7.27
CA GLN A 324 6.54 -13.33 7.30
C GLN A 324 6.15 -14.64 7.97
N GLU A 325 6.92 -15.70 7.72
CA GLU A 325 6.76 -16.97 8.44
C GLU A 325 7.04 -16.79 9.92
N THR A 326 6.11 -17.21 10.75
CA THR A 326 6.25 -17.19 12.21
C THR A 326 7.19 -18.29 12.71
N PRO A 327 7.69 -18.21 13.96
CA PRO A 327 8.49 -19.29 14.56
C PRO A 327 7.80 -20.65 14.58
N GLN A 328 6.46 -20.68 14.53
CA GLN A 328 5.65 -21.91 14.48
C GLN A 328 5.59 -22.55 13.08
N GLY A 329 6.14 -21.88 12.05
CA GLY A 329 6.08 -22.33 10.65
C GLY A 329 4.75 -22.02 9.98
N LEU A 330 4.11 -20.91 10.37
CA LEU A 330 2.86 -20.45 9.79
C LEU A 330 3.07 -19.10 9.06
N ILE A 331 2.43 -18.97 7.92
CA ILE A 331 2.28 -17.69 7.21
C ILE A 331 0.79 -17.36 7.21
N TYR A 332 0.46 -16.15 7.60
CA TYR A 332 -0.91 -15.65 7.55
C TYR A 332 -1.11 -14.77 6.33
N THR A 333 -2.27 -14.90 5.68
CA THR A 333 -2.63 -14.10 4.52
C THR A 333 -4.01 -13.51 4.67
N VAL A 334 -4.30 -12.51 3.86
CA VAL A 334 -5.63 -11.94 3.73
C VAL A 334 -6.01 -11.88 2.25
N SER A 335 -7.25 -12.22 1.93
CA SER A 335 -7.79 -12.12 0.57
C SER A 335 -8.17 -10.68 0.21
N LEU A 336 -8.42 -10.43 -1.08
CA LEU A 336 -8.72 -9.08 -1.56
C LEU A 336 -10.10 -8.56 -1.11
N GLY A 337 -11.08 -9.44 -0.92
CA GLY A 337 -12.46 -9.05 -0.65
C GLY A 337 -13.05 -8.29 -1.84
N ARG A 338 -13.50 -8.96 -2.89
CA ARG A 338 -14.13 -8.37 -4.07
C ARG A 338 -15.54 -8.93 -4.31
N GLY A 339 -16.35 -8.14 -5.02
CA GLY A 339 -17.67 -8.61 -5.45
C GLY A 339 -18.69 -8.75 -4.33
N GLY A 340 -18.53 -7.98 -3.24
CA GLY A 340 -19.41 -8.05 -2.07
C GLY A 340 -19.03 -9.11 -1.04
N ASN A 341 -17.91 -9.79 -1.23
CA ASN A 341 -17.33 -10.69 -0.24
C ASN A 341 -16.36 -9.92 0.68
N ASP A 342 -16.43 -10.20 1.96
CA ASP A 342 -15.48 -9.68 2.94
C ASP A 342 -14.09 -10.29 2.72
N PRO A 343 -13.00 -9.56 3.04
CA PRO A 343 -11.66 -10.13 3.03
C PRO A 343 -11.56 -11.22 4.09
N GLU A 344 -10.99 -12.35 3.70
CA GLU A 344 -10.84 -13.52 4.55
C GLU A 344 -9.39 -13.65 5.02
N LEU A 345 -9.21 -13.98 6.29
CA LEU A 345 -7.90 -14.35 6.86
C LEU A 345 -7.69 -15.86 6.70
N TRP A 346 -6.45 -16.21 6.38
CA TRP A 346 -6.01 -17.59 6.18
C TRP A 346 -4.70 -17.85 6.92
N SER A 347 -4.46 -19.11 7.25
CA SER A 347 -3.14 -19.60 7.64
C SER A 347 -2.63 -20.64 6.65
N PHE A 348 -1.34 -20.60 6.40
CA PHE A 348 -0.61 -21.56 5.58
C PHE A 348 0.52 -22.18 6.42
N ASN A 349 0.52 -23.51 6.57
CA ASN A 349 1.56 -24.23 7.28
C ASN A 349 2.69 -24.61 6.30
N THR A 350 3.88 -24.07 6.50
CA THR A 350 5.03 -24.22 5.59
C THR A 350 5.62 -25.64 5.55
N LYS A 351 5.36 -26.46 6.58
CA LYS A 351 5.92 -27.81 6.70
C LYS A 351 5.09 -28.86 5.94
N ASN A 352 3.77 -28.73 6.00
CA ASN A 352 2.84 -29.71 5.40
C ASN A 352 1.90 -29.12 4.35
N GLU A 353 2.07 -27.85 4.01
CA GLU A 353 1.31 -27.10 2.99
C GLU A 353 -0.21 -27.04 3.28
N ARG A 354 -0.62 -27.24 4.54
CA ARG A 354 -2.00 -27.17 4.95
C ARG A 354 -2.49 -25.72 4.98
N ILE A 355 -3.65 -25.49 4.37
CA ILE A 355 -4.35 -24.21 4.34
C ILE A 355 -5.54 -24.31 5.30
N GLU A 356 -5.76 -23.24 6.08
CA GLU A 356 -6.91 -23.10 6.97
C GLU A 356 -7.48 -21.69 6.88
N LYS A 357 -8.81 -21.59 6.70
CA LYS A 357 -9.54 -20.33 6.74
C LYS A 357 -9.82 -19.95 8.18
N LEU A 358 -9.46 -18.72 8.57
CA LEU A 358 -9.58 -18.23 9.95
C LEU A 358 -10.84 -17.41 10.20
N GLY A 359 -11.44 -16.87 9.15
CA GLY A 359 -12.63 -16.02 9.20
C GLY A 359 -12.43 -14.66 8.53
N THR A 360 -13.43 -13.79 8.62
CA THR A 360 -13.41 -12.47 7.98
C THR A 360 -12.50 -11.48 8.71
N ALA A 361 -11.73 -10.72 7.93
CA ALA A 361 -10.93 -9.58 8.41
C ALA A 361 -11.72 -8.27 8.46
N ALA A 362 -12.94 -8.22 7.89
CA ALA A 362 -13.75 -7.01 7.87
C ALA A 362 -14.19 -6.62 9.28
N ILE A 363 -14.16 -5.32 9.56
CA ILE A 363 -14.63 -4.74 10.83
C ILE A 363 -15.71 -3.67 10.63
N GLY A 364 -15.88 -3.19 9.41
CA GLY A 364 -16.79 -2.12 9.03
C GLY A 364 -17.06 -2.15 7.53
N SER A 365 -17.15 -0.97 6.93
CA SER A 365 -17.49 -0.81 5.51
C SER A 365 -16.31 -1.03 4.54
N GLN A 366 -15.07 -1.04 5.04
CA GLN A 366 -13.85 -1.11 4.23
C GLN A 366 -13.14 -2.44 4.42
N GLY A 367 -12.96 -3.18 3.31
CA GLY A 367 -12.38 -4.52 3.35
C GLY A 367 -10.99 -4.64 2.69
N TYR A 368 -10.49 -3.58 2.00
CA TYR A 368 -9.22 -3.70 1.28
C TYR A 368 -8.02 -3.58 2.24
N ILE A 369 -7.32 -4.71 2.48
CA ILE A 369 -6.14 -4.78 3.34
C ILE A 369 -4.93 -5.06 2.46
N ALA A 370 -3.89 -4.23 2.55
CA ALA A 370 -2.72 -4.31 1.69
C ALA A 370 -1.42 -4.66 2.44
N SER A 371 -1.43 -4.62 3.77
CA SER A 371 -0.33 -5.00 4.64
C SER A 371 -0.87 -5.79 5.82
N LEU A 372 -0.13 -6.79 6.28
CA LEU A 372 -0.51 -7.70 7.36
C LEU A 372 0.73 -8.10 8.16
N ASP A 373 0.71 -7.85 9.45
CA ASP A 373 1.80 -8.14 10.36
C ASP A 373 1.39 -9.18 11.41
N ALA A 374 2.29 -10.11 11.74
CA ALA A 374 2.13 -11.05 12.86
C ALA A 374 3.11 -10.71 13.98
N ASP A 375 2.66 -10.80 15.22
CA ASP A 375 3.57 -10.70 16.35
C ASP A 375 4.46 -11.94 16.49
N ALA A 376 5.62 -11.79 17.11
CA ALA A 376 6.60 -12.87 17.26
C ALA A 376 6.09 -14.05 18.10
N THR A 377 5.06 -13.84 18.92
CA THR A 377 4.44 -14.92 19.72
C THR A 377 3.52 -15.80 18.87
N GLY A 378 3.09 -15.34 17.70
CA GLY A 378 2.09 -15.99 16.86
C GLY A 378 0.68 -15.90 17.44
N ARG A 379 0.41 -14.91 18.31
CA ARG A 379 -0.88 -14.71 18.95
C ARG A 379 -1.75 -13.70 18.19
N TYR A 380 -1.17 -12.60 17.67
CA TYR A 380 -1.90 -11.50 17.11
C TYR A 380 -1.48 -11.17 15.68
N LEU A 381 -2.46 -10.83 14.86
CA LEU A 381 -2.25 -10.16 13.57
C LEU A 381 -2.66 -8.70 13.67
N TYR A 382 -1.95 -7.82 12.96
CA TYR A 382 -2.24 -6.39 12.88
C TYR A 382 -2.43 -5.95 11.43
N TYR A 383 -3.43 -5.10 11.16
CA TYR A 383 -3.72 -4.57 9.83
C TYR A 383 -4.61 -3.33 9.88
N ILE A 384 -4.69 -2.64 8.73
CA ILE A 384 -5.54 -1.46 8.56
C ILE A 384 -6.38 -1.65 7.30
N PRO A 385 -7.72 -1.79 7.41
CA PRO A 385 -8.63 -1.82 6.27
C PRO A 385 -8.72 -0.47 5.55
N GLY A 386 -9.10 -0.48 4.26
CA GLY A 386 -9.30 0.72 3.46
C GLY A 386 -8.05 1.23 2.77
N ALA A 387 -7.06 0.37 2.50
CA ALA A 387 -5.77 0.71 1.91
C ALA A 387 -5.86 1.60 0.66
N HIS A 388 -6.89 1.44 -0.17
CA HIS A 388 -7.03 2.19 -1.43
C HIS A 388 -7.66 3.60 -1.27
N GLY A 389 -7.42 4.24 -0.13
CA GLY A 389 -7.79 5.64 0.12
C GLY A 389 -9.16 5.84 0.75
N SER A 390 -9.65 4.87 1.51
CA SER A 390 -10.98 4.91 2.14
C SER A 390 -11.00 4.48 3.62
N ALA A 391 -9.83 4.33 4.26
CA ALA A 391 -9.74 3.93 5.67
C ALA A 391 -10.47 4.89 6.62
N ASP A 392 -10.50 6.18 6.28
CA ASP A 392 -11.19 7.24 7.00
C ASP A 392 -12.71 7.02 7.14
N ARG A 393 -13.34 6.27 6.24
CA ARG A 393 -14.76 5.94 6.32
C ARG A 393 -15.12 5.11 7.54
N ASP A 394 -14.19 4.29 8.01
CA ASP A 394 -14.32 3.50 9.23
C ASP A 394 -13.42 4.05 10.36
N GLY A 395 -13.06 5.33 10.29
CA GLY A 395 -12.26 6.00 11.33
C GLY A 395 -10.77 5.69 11.29
N THR A 396 -10.23 5.15 10.20
CA THR A 396 -8.84 4.68 10.04
C THR A 396 -8.45 3.74 11.20
N PRO A 397 -9.06 2.56 11.27
CA PRO A 397 -8.90 1.65 12.39
C PRO A 397 -7.57 0.90 12.33
N VAL A 398 -6.91 0.78 13.48
CA VAL A 398 -5.79 -0.13 13.73
C VAL A 398 -6.35 -1.40 14.32
N VAL A 399 -6.38 -2.48 13.57
CA VAL A 399 -7.02 -3.74 13.95
C VAL A 399 -6.01 -4.73 14.47
N GLN A 400 -6.35 -5.38 15.59
CA GLN A 400 -5.71 -6.56 16.14
C GLN A 400 -6.66 -7.75 16.00
N PHE A 401 -6.19 -8.86 15.42
CA PHE A 401 -6.92 -10.12 15.36
C PHE A 401 -6.24 -11.15 16.24
N ASP A 402 -6.98 -11.69 17.20
CA ASP A 402 -6.50 -12.74 18.09
C ASP A 402 -6.64 -14.12 17.42
N LEU A 403 -5.53 -14.75 17.11
CA LEU A 403 -5.48 -16.03 16.42
C LEU A 403 -6.04 -17.20 17.25
N LYS A 404 -6.04 -17.09 18.58
CA LYS A 404 -6.58 -18.12 19.48
C LYS A 404 -8.10 -18.04 19.62
N THR A 405 -8.61 -16.84 19.83
CA THR A 405 -10.06 -16.63 20.07
C THR A 405 -10.82 -16.28 18.80
N LYS A 406 -10.11 -15.96 17.70
CA LYS A 406 -10.65 -15.45 16.42
C LYS A 406 -11.38 -14.12 16.58
N GLN A 407 -11.10 -13.39 17.64
CA GLN A 407 -11.72 -12.12 17.96
C GLN A 407 -10.98 -10.96 17.30
N LYS A 408 -11.74 -10.02 16.74
CA LYS A 408 -11.24 -8.75 16.21
C LYS A 408 -11.33 -7.68 17.28
N LYS A 409 -10.29 -6.87 17.43
CA LYS A 409 -10.24 -5.74 18.36
C LYS A 409 -9.63 -4.53 17.67
N VAL A 410 -10.23 -3.36 17.76
CA VAL A 410 -9.64 -2.12 17.28
C VAL A 410 -8.83 -1.49 18.40
N ILE A 411 -7.53 -1.28 18.15
CA ILE A 411 -6.60 -0.64 19.08
C ILE A 411 -6.79 0.89 19.09
N ALA A 412 -7.07 1.46 17.91
CA ALA A 412 -7.36 2.88 17.76
C ALA A 412 -8.16 3.18 16.51
N PHE A 413 -9.00 4.21 16.57
CA PHE A 413 -9.58 4.92 15.43
C PHE A 413 -8.85 6.26 15.31
N LEU A 414 -7.98 6.40 14.31
CA LEU A 414 -7.07 7.55 14.23
C LEU A 414 -7.72 8.78 13.60
N GLU A 415 -8.62 8.58 12.63
CA GLU A 415 -9.11 9.65 11.76
C GLU A 415 -9.84 10.79 12.49
N PRO A 416 -10.80 10.56 13.40
CA PRO A 416 -11.51 11.69 14.01
C PRO A 416 -10.59 12.63 14.76
N PHE A 417 -9.55 12.11 15.40
CA PHE A 417 -8.57 12.87 16.15
C PHE A 417 -7.66 13.69 15.24
N TYR A 418 -7.03 13.04 14.25
CA TYR A 418 -6.06 13.71 13.37
C TYR A 418 -6.69 14.75 12.49
N GLN A 419 -7.90 14.50 11.98
CA GLN A 419 -8.66 15.46 11.21
C GLN A 419 -9.02 16.70 12.06
N LYS A 420 -9.48 16.51 13.29
CA LYS A 420 -9.86 17.61 14.21
C LYS A 420 -8.65 18.42 14.68
N LYS A 421 -7.55 17.74 15.04
CA LYS A 421 -6.38 18.40 15.66
C LYS A 421 -5.44 19.01 14.63
N TYR A 422 -5.21 18.33 13.53
CA TYR A 422 -4.18 18.69 12.54
C TYR A 422 -4.74 19.02 11.15
N GLY A 423 -6.03 18.84 10.91
CA GLY A 423 -6.67 19.07 9.61
C GLY A 423 -6.20 18.09 8.53
N LEU A 424 -5.74 16.91 8.92
CA LEU A 424 -5.28 15.88 8.00
C LEU A 424 -6.13 14.61 8.11
N THR A 425 -6.30 13.90 7.00
CA THR A 425 -7.05 12.66 6.89
C THR A 425 -6.10 11.52 6.50
N LEU A 426 -6.05 10.47 7.33
CA LEU A 426 -5.28 9.26 7.09
C LEU A 426 -6.08 8.33 6.18
N LYS A 427 -5.78 8.37 4.86
CA LYS A 427 -6.60 7.75 3.81
C LYS A 427 -6.41 6.23 3.65
N GLY A 428 -5.32 5.69 4.12
CA GLY A 428 -4.98 4.28 4.00
C GLY A 428 -3.50 4.03 3.80
N THR A 429 -3.11 2.75 3.83
CA THR A 429 -1.72 2.33 3.75
C THR A 429 -1.54 1.11 2.86
N TYR A 430 -0.36 0.99 2.25
CA TYR A 430 0.15 -0.23 1.63
C TYR A 430 1.37 -0.79 2.36
N GLY A 431 1.89 -0.05 3.36
CA GLY A 431 3.08 -0.43 4.09
C GLY A 431 2.93 -0.25 5.59
N SER A 432 2.96 -1.36 6.31
CA SER A 432 3.11 -1.42 7.75
C SER A 432 4.21 -2.40 8.13
N ALA A 433 4.71 -2.28 9.33
CA ALA A 433 5.58 -3.28 9.93
C ALA A 433 5.46 -3.25 11.45
N LEU A 434 5.30 -4.42 12.05
CA LEU A 434 5.39 -4.57 13.49
C LEU A 434 6.87 -4.71 13.88
N ASP A 435 7.30 -4.04 14.93
CA ASP A 435 8.65 -4.23 15.44
C ASP A 435 8.82 -5.64 16.05
N PRO A 436 10.07 -6.15 16.17
CA PRO A 436 10.30 -7.50 16.72
C PRO A 436 9.83 -7.69 18.16
N ALA A 437 9.74 -6.62 18.96
CA ALA A 437 9.20 -6.66 20.31
C ALA A 437 7.65 -6.72 20.36
N GLY A 438 7.00 -6.44 19.23
CA GLY A 438 5.55 -6.43 19.09
C GLY A 438 4.87 -5.25 19.79
N ASP A 439 5.62 -4.22 20.19
CA ASP A 439 5.09 -3.08 20.94
C ASP A 439 4.90 -1.81 20.09
N LYS A 440 5.41 -1.79 18.85
CA LYS A 440 5.25 -0.68 17.91
C LYS A 440 4.81 -1.18 16.55
N LEU A 441 3.69 -0.65 16.07
CA LEU A 441 3.27 -0.81 14.69
C LEU A 441 3.61 0.47 13.93
N TYR A 442 4.51 0.38 12.97
CA TYR A 442 4.84 1.45 12.04
C TYR A 442 3.89 1.40 10.85
N VAL A 443 3.33 2.54 10.47
CA VAL A 443 2.37 2.62 9.37
C VAL A 443 2.65 3.84 8.51
N THR A 444 2.97 3.64 7.23
CA THR A 444 3.09 4.72 6.26
C THR A 444 1.75 5.01 5.62
N PHE A 445 1.14 6.13 5.97
CA PHE A 445 -0.16 6.54 5.43
C PHE A 445 -0.04 7.40 4.19
N ASN A 446 -0.95 7.16 3.24
CA ASN A 446 -1.35 8.16 2.27
C ASN A 446 -2.26 9.17 2.97
N VAL A 447 -1.90 10.45 2.93
CA VAL A 447 -2.53 11.52 3.72
C VAL A 447 -3.18 12.54 2.79
N ASN A 448 -4.30 13.10 3.25
CA ASN A 448 -5.00 14.20 2.58
C ASN A 448 -5.17 15.36 3.55
N ARG A 449 -4.67 16.54 3.20
CA ARG A 449 -4.83 17.80 3.96
C ARG A 449 -5.84 18.75 3.32
N GLY A 450 -6.30 18.45 2.13
CA GLY A 450 -7.20 19.30 1.37
C GLY A 450 -8.20 18.51 0.54
N GLY A 451 -8.63 19.07 -0.58
CA GLY A 451 -9.61 18.45 -1.46
C GLY A 451 -9.06 17.40 -2.43
N LYS A 452 -7.74 17.22 -2.51
CA LYS A 452 -7.09 16.28 -3.41
C LYS A 452 -6.75 14.98 -2.68
N ALA A 453 -6.93 13.86 -3.34
CA ALA A 453 -6.57 12.57 -2.79
C ALA A 453 -5.04 12.43 -2.73
N TRP A 454 -4.51 12.09 -1.56
CA TRP A 454 -3.11 11.75 -1.33
C TRP A 454 -2.16 12.90 -1.71
N ASP A 455 -2.34 14.04 -1.09
CA ASP A 455 -1.47 15.19 -1.31
C ASP A 455 -0.12 15.09 -0.58
N CYS A 456 0.02 14.16 0.36
CA CYS A 456 1.26 13.88 1.06
C CYS A 456 1.30 12.47 1.70
N CYS A 457 2.44 12.10 2.27
CA CYS A 457 2.63 10.91 3.08
C CYS A 457 3.01 11.26 4.51
N GLY A 458 2.57 10.43 5.45
CA GLY A 458 2.93 10.52 6.86
C GLY A 458 3.23 9.15 7.45
N LEU A 459 4.16 9.12 8.41
CA LEU A 459 4.44 7.95 9.24
C LEU A 459 3.71 8.09 10.57
N ALA A 460 2.93 7.08 10.94
CA ALA A 460 2.42 6.91 12.29
C ALA A 460 3.15 5.75 12.97
N VAL A 461 3.70 5.99 14.16
CA VAL A 461 4.27 4.96 15.03
C VAL A 461 3.31 4.74 16.18
N ILE A 462 2.64 3.62 16.18
CA ILE A 462 1.58 3.29 17.11
C ILE A 462 2.18 2.41 18.22
N HIS A 463 2.32 2.98 19.42
CA HIS A 463 2.82 2.27 20.60
C HIS A 463 1.63 1.49 21.22
N ILE A 464 1.61 0.19 20.98
CA ILE A 464 0.52 -0.70 21.41
C ILE A 464 0.64 -0.90 22.94
N PRO A 465 -0.40 -0.55 23.73
CA PRO A 465 -0.32 -0.70 25.18
C PRO A 465 -0.07 -2.15 25.62
N ALA A 466 0.75 -2.35 26.65
CA ALA A 466 1.10 -3.68 27.15
C ALA A 466 -0.14 -4.50 27.53
N GLY A 467 -1.15 -3.87 28.16
CA GLY A 467 -2.42 -4.54 28.51
C GLY A 467 -3.23 -5.04 27.31
N GLU A 468 -2.99 -4.51 26.12
CA GLU A 468 -3.66 -4.92 24.89
C GLU A 468 -2.91 -6.04 24.13
N ARG A 469 -1.72 -6.42 24.61
CA ARG A 469 -0.81 -7.43 24.03
C ARG A 469 -0.61 -8.63 24.94
N LEU A 470 -1.43 -8.80 25.98
CA LEU A 470 -1.29 -9.94 26.91
C LEU A 470 -1.53 -11.27 26.18
N PRO A 471 -0.70 -12.30 26.42
CA PRO A 471 -0.78 -13.61 25.79
C PRO A 471 -2.03 -14.41 26.18
#